data_2b4a96fe4a7920c261f0eb0751ab518d
#
_entry.id   2b4a96fe4a7920c261f0eb0751ab518d
#
_cell.length_a   1.000
_cell.length_b   1.000
_cell.length_c   1.000
_cell.angle_alpha   90.00
_cell.angle_beta   90.00
_cell.angle_gamma   90.00
#
_symmetry.space_group_name_H-M   'P 1'
#
loop_
_entity.id
_entity.type
_entity.pdbx_description
1 polymer ?
#
loop_
_entity_poly.entity_id
_entity_poly.type
_entity_poly.pdbx_seq_one_letter_code
_entity_poly.pdbx_strand_id
1 'polypeptide(L)'
;MQYPVSCRLTLKGEEDTMEFATKCIHEIGAADATSACLGALDAWLVIRGIKTLPLRMEQHQKNAFAIAKWLQKQLRVQYVLYPGLENHPGYVINKAQTTGFGGMISFAVDNAETARQILEGIKLIKFAESLGGTESLITYPIRQTHTDLTAEECA
;
A
#
# COMPACT_ATOMS: atom_id res chain seq x y z
N MET A 1 -11.13 17.77 -13.91
CA MET A 1 -11.28 17.34 -12.51
C MET A 1 -9.87 16.98 -12.04
N GLN A 2 -9.25 17.84 -11.25
CA GLN A 2 -7.88 17.62 -10.80
C GLN A 2 -7.93 16.70 -9.58
N TYR A 3 -7.40 15.49 -9.68
CA TYR A 3 -7.24 14.61 -8.53
C TYR A 3 -6.17 15.19 -7.61
N PRO A 4 -6.38 15.17 -6.28
CA PRO A 4 -5.39 15.68 -5.37
C PRO A 4 -4.12 14.84 -5.45
N VAL A 5 -3.02 15.55 -5.65
CA VAL A 5 -1.66 15.02 -5.56
C VAL A 5 -1.52 14.20 -4.28
N SER A 6 -0.96 12.99 -4.40
CA SER A 6 -0.64 12.16 -3.24
C SER A 6 0.16 12.99 -2.23
N CYS A 7 -0.43 13.32 -1.10
CA CYS A 7 0.27 13.99 -0.01
C CYS A 7 1.33 13.04 0.54
N ARG A 8 2.60 13.29 0.19
CA ARG A 8 3.73 12.66 0.86
C ARG A 8 3.88 13.34 2.21
N LEU A 9 3.36 12.73 3.28
CA LEU A 9 3.52 13.20 4.64
C LEU A 9 4.98 13.04 5.05
N THR A 10 5.72 14.13 5.04
CA THR A 10 7.03 14.21 5.71
C THR A 10 6.79 14.91 7.03
N LEU A 11 6.63 14.15 8.11
CA LEU A 11 6.44 14.69 9.45
C LEU A 11 7.75 15.31 9.95
N LYS A 12 7.82 16.61 9.99
CA LYS A 12 8.88 17.37 10.67
C LYS A 12 8.27 18.07 11.89
N GLY A 13 8.19 17.36 13.02
CA GLY A 13 7.74 17.93 14.28
C GLY A 13 6.21 17.93 14.51
N GLU A 14 5.80 18.06 15.79
CA GLU A 14 4.39 18.03 16.20
C GLU A 14 3.58 19.25 15.71
N GLU A 15 4.21 20.43 15.60
CA GLU A 15 3.56 21.65 15.13
C GLU A 15 3.16 21.57 13.65
N ASP A 16 4.02 21.03 12.79
CA ASP A 16 3.75 20.84 11.37
C ASP A 16 2.58 19.85 11.11
N THR A 17 2.40 18.90 12.03
CA THR A 17 1.32 17.90 11.93
C THR A 17 -0.05 18.52 12.21
N MET A 18 -0.13 19.41 13.19
CA MET A 18 -1.37 20.12 13.54
C MET A 18 -1.75 21.14 12.47
N GLU A 19 -0.79 21.88 11.94
CA GLU A 19 -1.03 22.83 10.86
C GLU A 19 -1.49 22.12 9.58
N PHE A 20 -0.85 21.01 9.22
CA PHE A 20 -1.25 20.18 8.08
C PHE A 20 -2.65 19.59 8.25
N ALA A 21 -2.96 19.03 9.42
CA ALA A 21 -4.29 18.47 9.71
C ALA A 21 -5.36 19.58 9.64
N THR A 22 -5.09 20.75 10.20
CA THR A 22 -5.98 21.92 10.16
C THR A 22 -6.19 22.39 8.72
N LYS A 23 -5.14 22.42 7.90
CA LYS A 23 -5.22 22.80 6.49
C LYS A 23 -6.01 21.79 5.66
N CYS A 24 -5.80 20.48 5.87
CA CYS A 24 -6.60 19.45 5.21
C CYS A 24 -8.09 19.54 5.58
N ILE A 25 -8.41 19.78 6.86
CA ILE A 25 -9.79 19.99 7.32
C ILE A 25 -10.41 21.23 6.67
N HIS A 26 -9.63 22.31 6.51
CA HIS A 26 -10.09 23.56 5.91
C HIS A 26 -10.30 23.45 4.38
N GLU A 27 -9.43 22.68 3.69
CA GLU A 27 -9.52 22.45 2.23
C GLU A 27 -10.64 21.48 1.85
N ILE A 28 -11.00 20.54 2.73
CA ILE A 28 -12.14 19.61 2.53
C ILE A 28 -13.49 20.35 2.69
N GLY A 29 -13.48 21.53 3.26
CA GLY A 29 -14.62 22.43 3.37
C GLY A 29 -15.45 22.20 4.63
N ALA A 30 -15.91 23.32 5.22
CA ALA A 30 -16.70 23.31 6.45
C ALA A 30 -18.06 22.58 6.31
N ALA A 31 -18.55 22.38 5.09
CA ALA A 31 -19.77 21.61 4.82
C ALA A 31 -19.61 20.11 5.06
N ASP A 32 -18.39 19.57 4.90
CA ASP A 32 -18.10 18.17 5.09
C ASP A 32 -17.51 17.85 6.47
N ALA A 33 -17.20 18.86 7.28
CA ALA A 33 -16.64 18.66 8.62
C ALA A 33 -17.56 17.86 9.56
N THR A 34 -18.86 17.92 9.34
CA THR A 34 -19.84 17.10 10.10
C THR A 34 -19.91 15.65 9.63
N SER A 35 -19.54 15.38 8.36
CA SER A 35 -19.47 14.02 7.81
C SER A 35 -18.12 13.34 8.05
N ALA A 36 -17.09 14.08 8.41
CA ALA A 36 -15.75 13.57 8.73
C ALA A 36 -15.59 13.14 10.19
N CYS A 37 -16.63 13.25 11.02
CA CYS A 37 -16.59 12.81 12.41
C CYS A 37 -17.06 11.35 12.50
N LEU A 38 -16.17 10.46 12.98
CA LEU A 38 -16.52 9.06 13.21
C LEU A 38 -17.65 8.92 14.21
N GLY A 39 -18.66 8.13 13.86
CA GLY A 39 -19.67 7.68 14.82
C GLY A 39 -19.04 6.89 15.99
N ALA A 40 -19.70 6.87 17.12
CA ALA A 40 -19.17 6.20 18.32
C ALA A 40 -18.90 4.70 18.10
N LEU A 41 -19.75 4.02 17.33
CA LEU A 41 -19.58 2.61 16.98
C LEU A 41 -18.36 2.42 16.04
N ASP A 42 -18.21 3.28 15.04
CA ASP A 42 -17.10 3.21 14.12
C ASP A 42 -15.77 3.49 14.83
N ALA A 43 -15.72 4.50 15.69
CA ALA A 43 -14.57 4.80 16.53
C ALA A 43 -14.20 3.60 17.45
N TRP A 44 -15.18 2.95 18.04
CA TRP A 44 -14.96 1.76 18.86
C TRP A 44 -14.41 0.59 18.05
N LEU A 45 -14.91 0.35 16.84
CA LEU A 45 -14.42 -0.68 15.93
C LEU A 45 -12.99 -0.41 15.49
N VAL A 46 -12.65 0.84 15.16
CA VAL A 46 -11.26 1.25 14.82
C VAL A 46 -10.33 1.01 15.99
N ILE A 47 -10.67 1.46 17.20
CA ILE A 47 -9.88 1.24 18.42
C ILE A 47 -9.68 -0.26 18.67
N ARG A 48 -10.73 -1.04 18.50
CA ARG A 48 -10.66 -2.51 18.63
C ARG A 48 -9.70 -3.12 17.60
N GLY A 49 -9.76 -2.67 16.34
CA GLY A 49 -8.87 -3.13 15.25
C GLY A 49 -7.41 -2.78 15.48
N ILE A 50 -7.12 -1.59 16.01
CA ILE A 50 -5.75 -1.12 16.29
C ILE A 50 -5.05 -2.00 17.34
N LYS A 51 -5.77 -2.56 18.31
CA LYS A 51 -5.16 -3.39 19.37
C LYS A 51 -4.36 -4.59 18.85
N THR A 52 -4.72 -5.13 17.69
CA THR A 52 -4.03 -6.27 17.08
C THR A 52 -3.14 -5.86 15.90
N LEU A 53 -3.09 -4.55 15.57
CA LEU A 53 -2.34 -4.07 14.41
C LEU A 53 -0.85 -4.43 14.44
N PRO A 54 -0.13 -4.29 15.56
CA PRO A 54 1.29 -4.67 15.61
C PRO A 54 1.52 -6.14 15.25
N LEU A 55 0.72 -7.05 15.80
CA LEU A 55 0.81 -8.48 15.53
C LEU A 55 0.54 -8.81 14.05
N ARG A 56 -0.46 -8.15 13.46
CA ARG A 56 -0.78 -8.32 12.03
C ARG A 56 0.35 -7.80 11.15
N MET A 57 0.89 -6.61 11.46
CA MET A 57 1.97 -6.01 10.69
C MET A 57 3.26 -6.83 10.76
N GLU A 58 3.59 -7.41 11.91
CA GLU A 58 4.72 -8.33 12.05
C GLU A 58 4.55 -9.57 11.15
N GLN A 59 3.36 -10.19 11.17
CA GLN A 59 3.09 -11.35 10.33
C GLN A 59 3.05 -10.99 8.84
N HIS A 60 2.47 -9.85 8.46
CA HIS A 60 2.50 -9.36 7.07
C HIS A 60 3.92 -9.18 6.57
N GLN A 61 4.78 -8.53 7.34
CA GLN A 61 6.19 -8.34 6.98
C GLN A 61 6.92 -9.67 6.82
N LYS A 62 6.74 -10.61 7.75
CA LYS A 62 7.36 -11.93 7.68
C LYS A 62 6.96 -12.68 6.42
N ASN A 63 5.67 -12.66 6.08
CA ASN A 63 5.15 -13.29 4.89
C ASN A 63 5.66 -12.61 3.62
N ALA A 64 5.60 -11.27 3.57
CA ALA A 64 6.05 -10.48 2.43
C ALA A 64 7.54 -10.71 2.14
N PHE A 65 8.38 -10.74 3.16
CA PHE A 65 9.81 -11.00 3.00
C PHE A 65 10.09 -12.39 2.41
N ALA A 66 9.37 -13.41 2.89
CA ALA A 66 9.49 -14.76 2.36
C ALA A 66 9.05 -14.84 0.89
N ILE A 67 7.91 -14.23 0.56
CA ILE A 67 7.38 -14.17 -0.81
C ILE A 67 8.32 -13.37 -1.73
N ALA A 68 8.81 -12.21 -1.30
CA ALA A 68 9.72 -11.39 -2.10
C ALA A 68 11.01 -12.15 -2.44
N LYS A 69 11.60 -12.83 -1.47
CA LYS A 69 12.78 -13.69 -1.70
C LYS A 69 12.50 -14.89 -2.63
N TRP A 70 11.30 -15.43 -2.55
CA TRP A 70 10.89 -16.52 -3.46
C TRP A 70 10.69 -15.99 -4.87
N LEU A 71 10.01 -14.84 -5.04
CA LEU A 71 9.78 -14.20 -6.33
C LEU A 71 11.08 -13.87 -7.06
N GLN A 72 12.12 -13.38 -6.35
CA GLN A 72 13.43 -13.09 -6.93
C GLN A 72 14.10 -14.31 -7.60
N LYS A 73 13.70 -15.52 -7.25
CA LYS A 73 14.26 -16.77 -7.80
C LYS A 73 13.47 -17.31 -8.99
N GLN A 74 12.35 -16.68 -9.35
CA GLN A 74 11.50 -17.16 -10.44
C GLN A 74 12.01 -16.65 -11.79
N LEU A 75 12.12 -17.53 -12.77
CA LEU A 75 12.67 -17.21 -14.09
C LEU A 75 11.85 -16.19 -14.88
N ARG A 76 10.53 -16.15 -14.64
CA ARG A 76 9.61 -15.24 -15.33
C ARG A 76 9.38 -13.92 -14.61
N VAL A 77 10.00 -13.70 -13.44
CA VAL A 77 9.96 -12.45 -12.70
C VAL A 77 11.17 -11.61 -13.07
N GLN A 78 10.94 -10.44 -13.63
CA GLN A 78 11.99 -9.52 -14.06
C GLN A 78 12.61 -8.74 -12.91
N TYR A 79 11.76 -8.23 -12.02
CA TYR A 79 12.20 -7.53 -10.81
C TYR A 79 11.16 -7.63 -9.70
N VAL A 80 11.61 -7.44 -8.48
CA VAL A 80 10.79 -7.40 -7.27
C VAL A 80 11.17 -6.14 -6.49
N LEU A 81 10.17 -5.31 -6.20
CA LEU A 81 10.29 -4.12 -5.36
C LEU A 81 9.65 -4.42 -4.01
N TYR A 82 10.47 -4.56 -2.99
CA TYR A 82 10.05 -4.70 -1.61
C TYR A 82 11.04 -3.97 -0.71
N PRO A 83 10.59 -3.02 0.14
CA PRO A 83 11.50 -2.20 0.96
C PRO A 83 12.41 -2.99 1.90
N GLY A 84 12.07 -4.22 2.22
CA GLY A 84 12.89 -5.12 3.05
C GLY A 84 14.01 -5.85 2.29
N LEU A 85 14.14 -5.68 0.99
CA LEU A 85 15.26 -6.21 0.20
C LEU A 85 16.38 -5.18 0.12
N GLU A 86 17.62 -5.58 0.34
CA GLU A 86 18.78 -4.69 0.34
C GLU A 86 19.03 -3.98 -1.00
N ASN A 87 18.60 -4.58 -2.11
CA ASN A 87 18.68 -3.99 -3.44
C ASN A 87 17.54 -3.01 -3.75
N HIS A 88 16.58 -2.81 -2.84
CA HIS A 88 15.52 -1.83 -3.04
C HIS A 88 16.06 -0.39 -2.88
N PRO A 89 15.75 0.55 -3.80
CA PRO A 89 16.28 1.92 -3.76
C PRO A 89 16.02 2.65 -2.44
N GLY A 90 14.89 2.38 -1.80
CA GLY A 90 14.49 2.98 -0.53
C GLY A 90 14.88 2.18 0.72
N TYR A 91 15.66 1.09 0.62
CA TYR A 91 15.97 0.22 1.75
C TYR A 91 16.61 0.96 2.92
N VAL A 92 17.65 1.77 2.66
CA VAL A 92 18.40 2.50 3.70
C VAL A 92 17.51 3.52 4.40
N ILE A 93 16.71 4.25 3.64
CA ILE A 93 15.78 5.27 4.17
C ILE A 93 14.71 4.58 5.02
N ASN A 94 14.09 3.54 4.49
CA ASN A 94 13.04 2.81 5.19
C ASN A 94 13.58 2.23 6.51
N LYS A 95 14.74 1.57 6.48
CA LYS A 95 15.40 1.01 7.67
C LYS A 95 15.74 2.06 8.74
N ALA A 96 16.02 3.29 8.34
CA ALA A 96 16.32 4.38 9.27
C ALA A 96 15.06 5.00 9.90
N GLN A 97 13.92 4.95 9.20
CA GLN A 97 12.70 5.66 9.59
C GLN A 97 11.61 4.76 10.19
N THR A 98 11.71 3.43 9.99
CA THR A 98 10.65 2.50 10.39
C THR A 98 11.20 1.32 11.18
N THR A 99 10.32 0.70 11.97
CA THR A 99 10.62 -0.53 12.71
C THR A 99 10.38 -1.80 11.89
N GLY A 100 9.87 -1.65 10.66
CA GLY A 100 9.56 -2.76 9.76
C GLY A 100 9.30 -2.31 8.33
N PHE A 101 9.17 -3.26 7.41
CA PHE A 101 9.09 -3.01 5.96
C PHE A 101 7.69 -3.19 5.38
N GLY A 102 6.71 -3.53 6.24
CA GLY A 102 5.32 -3.74 5.82
C GLY A 102 5.08 -4.99 4.98
N GLY A 103 3.88 -5.07 4.39
CA GLY A 103 3.40 -6.24 3.65
C GLY A 103 3.23 -6.04 2.14
N MET A 104 3.61 -4.87 1.59
CA MET A 104 3.40 -4.54 0.18
C MET A 104 4.59 -4.96 -0.67
N ILE A 105 4.32 -5.71 -1.75
CA ILE A 105 5.32 -6.16 -2.73
C ILE A 105 4.82 -5.74 -4.11
N SER A 106 5.69 -5.16 -4.92
CA SER A 106 5.47 -4.99 -6.35
C SER A 106 6.46 -5.85 -7.12
N PHE A 107 6.00 -6.47 -8.20
CA PHE A 107 6.88 -7.25 -9.06
C PHE A 107 6.42 -7.16 -10.51
N ALA A 108 7.35 -7.29 -11.44
CA ALA A 108 7.06 -7.39 -12.85
C ALA A 108 7.40 -8.77 -13.38
N VAL A 109 6.60 -9.22 -14.32
CA VAL A 109 6.79 -10.47 -15.06
C VAL A 109 7.15 -10.19 -16.52
N ASP A 110 7.61 -11.21 -17.23
CA ASP A 110 8.13 -11.12 -18.60
C ASP A 110 7.13 -10.59 -19.64
N ASN A 111 5.82 -10.84 -19.46
CA ASN A 111 4.78 -10.35 -20.37
C ASN A 111 3.38 -10.39 -19.73
N ALA A 112 2.43 -9.72 -20.40
CA ALA A 112 1.03 -9.62 -19.95
C ALA A 112 0.30 -10.98 -19.89
N GLU A 113 0.66 -11.92 -20.74
CA GLU A 113 0.07 -13.27 -20.73
C GLU A 113 0.48 -14.04 -19.47
N THR A 114 1.73 -13.90 -19.03
CA THR A 114 2.18 -14.44 -17.74
C THR A 114 1.40 -13.84 -16.59
N ALA A 115 1.21 -12.52 -16.59
CA ALA A 115 0.41 -11.86 -15.57
C ALA A 115 -1.02 -12.42 -15.52
N ARG A 116 -1.67 -12.58 -16.69
CA ARG A 116 -3.01 -13.17 -16.80
C ARG A 116 -3.05 -14.59 -16.23
N GLN A 117 -2.12 -15.44 -16.63
CA GLN A 117 -2.04 -16.84 -16.15
C GLN A 117 -1.85 -16.92 -14.64
N ILE A 118 -1.05 -16.03 -14.06
CA ILE A 118 -0.89 -15.94 -12.60
C ILE A 118 -2.23 -15.60 -11.96
N LEU A 119 -2.91 -14.54 -12.43
CA LEU A 119 -4.19 -14.10 -11.86
C LEU A 119 -5.29 -15.16 -11.96
N GLU A 120 -5.34 -15.90 -13.05
CA GLU A 120 -6.30 -16.99 -13.24
C GLU A 120 -5.96 -18.24 -12.42
N GLY A 121 -4.67 -18.49 -12.17
CA GLY A 121 -4.18 -19.65 -11.45
C GLY A 121 -4.19 -19.52 -9.93
N ILE A 122 -4.18 -18.32 -9.41
CA ILE A 122 -4.12 -18.07 -7.96
C ILE A 122 -5.44 -18.49 -7.29
N LYS A 123 -5.33 -19.30 -6.22
CA LYS A 123 -6.48 -19.75 -5.43
C LYS A 123 -6.55 -19.10 -4.06
N LEU A 124 -5.41 -18.88 -3.42
CA LEU A 124 -5.31 -18.36 -2.06
C LEU A 124 -5.38 -16.82 -2.02
N ILE A 125 -4.65 -16.18 -2.93
CA ILE A 125 -4.60 -14.73 -3.03
C ILE A 125 -5.78 -14.25 -3.88
N LYS A 126 -6.53 -13.28 -3.41
CA LYS A 126 -7.70 -12.75 -4.13
C LYS A 126 -7.29 -11.62 -5.07
N PHE A 127 -7.81 -11.67 -6.30
CA PHE A 127 -7.68 -10.56 -7.23
C PHE A 127 -8.67 -9.46 -6.85
N ALA A 128 -8.20 -8.49 -6.11
CA ALA A 128 -9.02 -7.40 -5.57
C ALA A 128 -8.16 -6.20 -5.21
N GLU A 129 -8.79 -5.06 -5.27
CA GLU A 129 -8.25 -3.76 -4.93
C GLU A 129 -8.68 -3.39 -3.52
N SER A 130 -7.81 -3.61 -2.55
CA SER A 130 -8.03 -3.26 -1.15
C SER A 130 -6.71 -3.34 -0.38
N LEU A 131 -6.73 -2.86 0.85
CA LEU A 131 -5.60 -2.94 1.77
C LEU A 131 -6.08 -2.91 3.22
N GLY A 132 -5.20 -3.25 4.16
CA GLY A 132 -5.46 -3.16 5.62
C GLY A 132 -6.14 -4.38 6.23
N GLY A 133 -6.63 -5.32 5.43
CA GLY A 133 -7.20 -6.59 5.91
C GLY A 133 -6.14 -7.62 6.31
N THR A 134 -6.59 -8.82 6.66
CA THR A 134 -5.74 -9.97 6.98
C THR A 134 -5.57 -10.92 5.80
N GLU A 135 -6.39 -10.78 4.77
CA GLU A 135 -6.35 -11.51 3.53
C GLU A 135 -5.17 -11.08 2.64
N SER A 136 -4.67 -12.00 1.84
CA SER A 136 -3.69 -11.71 0.81
C SER A 136 -4.40 -11.30 -0.48
N LEU A 137 -4.01 -10.15 -1.02
CA LEU A 137 -4.60 -9.56 -2.22
C LEU A 137 -3.52 -9.35 -3.29
N ILE A 138 -3.94 -9.40 -4.55
CA ILE A 138 -3.11 -9.03 -5.69
C ILE A 138 -3.90 -8.11 -6.60
N THR A 139 -3.23 -7.11 -7.15
CA THR A 139 -3.78 -6.18 -8.13
C THR A 139 -2.98 -6.25 -9.42
N TYR A 140 -3.61 -5.88 -10.53
CA TYR A 140 -2.96 -5.64 -11.80
C TYR A 140 -3.32 -4.23 -12.27
N PRO A 141 -2.52 -3.21 -11.92
CA PRO A 141 -2.88 -1.80 -12.06
C PRO A 141 -3.34 -1.40 -13.45
N ILE A 142 -2.68 -1.88 -14.50
CA ILE A 142 -3.04 -1.61 -15.91
C ILE A 142 -4.49 -1.98 -16.25
N ARG A 143 -5.07 -2.95 -15.55
CA ARG A 143 -6.44 -3.42 -15.78
C ARG A 143 -7.44 -2.97 -14.71
N GLN A 144 -6.98 -2.26 -13.70
CA GLN A 144 -7.81 -1.80 -12.57
C GLN A 144 -7.70 -0.30 -12.37
N THR A 145 -6.63 0.18 -11.72
CA THR A 145 -6.47 1.58 -11.29
C THR A 145 -5.91 2.50 -12.36
N HIS A 146 -5.19 1.97 -13.35
CA HIS A 146 -4.48 2.73 -14.38
C HIS A 146 -5.04 2.52 -15.78
N THR A 147 -6.32 2.18 -15.90
CA THR A 147 -7.01 1.99 -17.20
C THR A 147 -7.10 3.27 -18.02
N ASP A 148 -7.09 4.43 -17.36
CA ASP A 148 -7.23 5.76 -17.97
C ASP A 148 -5.86 6.40 -18.31
N LEU A 149 -4.76 5.75 -17.95
CA LEU A 149 -3.40 6.23 -18.25
C LEU A 149 -2.92 5.74 -19.61
N THR A 150 -2.16 6.61 -20.30
CA THR A 150 -1.49 6.25 -21.55
C THR A 150 -0.29 5.33 -21.27
N ALA A 151 0.18 4.63 -22.31
CA ALA A 151 1.35 3.75 -22.19
C ALA A 151 2.62 4.50 -21.76
N GLU A 152 2.73 5.80 -22.08
CA GLU A 152 3.84 6.66 -21.67
C GLU A 152 3.79 7.03 -20.20
N GLU A 153 2.59 7.18 -19.62
CA GLU A 153 2.38 7.48 -18.20
C GLU A 153 2.51 6.23 -17.31
N CYS A 154 2.42 5.05 -17.89
CA CYS A 154 2.59 3.77 -17.20
C CYS A 154 4.05 3.25 -17.16
N ALA A 155 4.96 3.86 -17.94
CA ALA A 155 6.36 3.46 -18.03
C ALA A 155 7.23 4.16 -16.99
#